data_06ca149903d8ebf6a8d7fb0e8a60898e
#
_entry.id   06ca149903d8ebf6a8d7fb0e8a60898e
#
_cell.length_a   1.000
_cell.length_b   1.000
_cell.length_c   1.000
_cell.angle_alpha   90.00
_cell.angle_beta   90.00
_cell.angle_gamma   90.00
#
_symmetry.space_group_name_H-M   'P 1'
#
loop_
_entity.id
_entity.type
_entity.pdbx_description
1 polymer ?
#
loop_
_entity_poly.entity_id
_entity_poly.type
_entity_poly.pdbx_seq_one_letter_code
_entity_poly.pdbx_strand_id
1 'polypeptide(L)'
;MKKRLLYFLLIGVGCFVVYKGILRINFNQSYEVGQALDSLNGVVVYYNGAVDHTAGRNTSPDNYNIGIRYQCVEFVKRYYYEYLHHKMPDSYGHAKDFFNEEIPDGELNEKRNLIQYRNGGAARPVADDLVVFAPTVFNSYGHVAIVSGVTENEVEIIQQNPGPFGKSREKFSIVKTTNGWKIDNDRILGWLRLAER
;
A
#
# COMPACT_ATOMS: atom_id res chain seq x y z
N MET A 1 -34.50 27.83 12.09
CA MET A 1 -33.79 27.00 11.11
C MET A 1 -32.31 27.36 10.96
N LYS A 2 -31.93 28.60 10.62
CA LYS A 2 -30.53 29.00 10.34
C LYS A 2 -29.55 28.70 11.51
N LYS A 3 -29.94 28.96 12.78
CA LYS A 3 -29.07 28.68 13.94
C LYS A 3 -28.80 27.18 14.14
N ARG A 4 -29.80 26.30 13.95
CA ARG A 4 -29.60 24.84 14.05
C ARG A 4 -28.67 24.33 12.96
N LEU A 5 -28.81 24.81 11.73
CA LEU A 5 -27.92 24.46 10.61
C LEU A 5 -26.47 24.89 10.90
N LEU A 6 -26.26 26.07 11.48
CA LEU A 6 -24.93 26.54 11.90
C LEU A 6 -24.30 25.63 12.97
N TYR A 7 -25.08 25.17 13.97
CA TYR A 7 -24.56 24.22 14.97
C TYR A 7 -24.14 22.89 14.36
N PHE A 8 -24.94 22.31 13.45
CA PHE A 8 -24.56 21.07 12.75
C PHE A 8 -23.29 21.26 11.92
N LEU A 9 -23.15 22.39 11.23
CA LEU A 9 -21.95 22.72 10.47
C LEU A 9 -20.72 22.80 11.40
N LEU A 10 -20.81 23.49 12.53
CA LEU A 10 -19.71 23.63 13.48
C LEU A 10 -19.30 22.29 14.10
N ILE A 11 -20.28 21.43 14.43
CA ILE A 11 -20.01 20.07 14.92
C ILE A 11 -19.30 19.25 13.82
N GLY A 12 -19.79 19.31 12.58
CA GLY A 12 -19.17 18.59 11.45
C GLY A 12 -17.71 19.03 11.22
N VAL A 13 -17.45 20.34 11.24
CA VAL A 13 -16.09 20.89 11.15
C VAL A 13 -15.22 20.44 12.33
N GLY A 14 -15.75 20.49 13.55
CA GLY A 14 -15.05 20.03 14.74
C GLY A 14 -14.66 18.54 14.65
N CYS A 15 -15.60 17.69 14.28
CA CYS A 15 -15.35 16.24 14.07
C CYS A 15 -14.29 16.01 12.97
N PHE A 16 -14.35 16.77 11.87
CA PHE A 16 -13.36 16.66 10.79
C PHE A 16 -11.96 17.07 11.24
N VAL A 17 -11.83 18.15 12.02
CA VAL A 17 -10.53 18.60 12.56
C VAL A 17 -9.95 17.54 13.51
N VAL A 18 -10.79 17.00 14.41
CA VAL A 18 -10.38 15.93 15.33
C VAL A 18 -9.95 14.69 14.56
N TYR A 19 -10.73 14.25 13.57
CA TYR A 19 -10.38 13.14 12.70
C TYR A 19 -9.01 13.34 12.01
N LYS A 20 -8.78 14.51 11.41
CA LYS A 20 -7.49 14.85 10.77
C LYS A 20 -6.33 14.91 11.78
N GLY A 21 -6.60 15.38 13.00
CA GLY A 21 -5.62 15.37 14.09
C GLY A 21 -5.20 13.95 14.48
N ILE A 22 -6.16 13.05 14.66
CA ILE A 22 -5.92 11.65 15.03
C ILE A 22 -5.01 10.95 14.00
N LEU A 23 -5.19 11.19 12.71
CA LEU A 23 -4.37 10.58 11.66
C LEU A 23 -2.90 11.02 11.67
N ARG A 24 -2.56 12.09 12.41
CA ARG A 24 -1.20 12.63 12.53
C ARG A 24 -0.52 12.32 13.87
N ILE A 25 -1.26 11.77 14.82
CA ILE A 25 -0.71 11.45 16.15
C ILE A 25 -0.10 10.04 16.09
N ASN A 26 1.14 9.94 16.58
CA ASN A 26 1.74 8.64 16.87
C ASN A 26 1.21 8.12 18.21
N PHE A 27 0.28 7.18 18.15
CA PHE A 27 -0.29 6.54 19.34
C PHE A 27 0.57 5.38 19.87
N ASN A 28 1.50 4.88 19.08
CA ASN A 28 2.41 3.82 19.51
C ASN A 28 3.79 4.40 19.79
N GLN A 29 4.12 4.55 21.05
CA GLN A 29 5.40 5.07 21.50
C GLN A 29 6.50 4.01 21.66
N SER A 30 6.21 2.76 21.28
CA SER A 30 7.20 1.67 21.37
C SER A 30 8.28 1.77 20.31
N TYR A 31 8.06 2.57 19.25
CA TYR A 31 9.00 2.75 18.16
C TYR A 31 9.21 4.23 17.82
N GLU A 32 10.40 4.56 17.38
CA GLU A 32 10.73 5.88 16.84
C GLU A 32 10.47 5.96 15.33
N VAL A 33 10.03 7.12 14.85
CA VAL A 33 9.84 7.35 13.40
C VAL A 33 11.17 7.16 12.67
N GLY A 34 11.18 6.30 11.66
CA GLY A 34 12.38 5.90 10.92
C GLY A 34 13.13 4.72 11.53
N GLN A 35 12.66 4.17 12.64
CA GLN A 35 13.22 2.93 13.19
C GLN A 35 12.97 1.76 12.23
N ALA A 36 14.01 0.95 11.99
CA ALA A 36 13.90 -0.29 11.22
C ALA A 36 13.06 -1.32 11.99
N LEU A 37 12.05 -1.87 11.33
CA LEU A 37 11.15 -2.88 11.92
C LEU A 37 11.38 -4.27 11.32
N ASP A 38 11.65 -4.35 10.02
CA ASP A 38 11.71 -5.58 9.25
C ASP A 38 12.50 -5.36 7.95
N SER A 39 12.73 -6.40 7.16
CA SER A 39 13.31 -6.29 5.83
C SER A 39 12.89 -7.44 4.92
N LEU A 40 12.92 -7.21 3.60
CA LEU A 40 12.79 -8.24 2.57
C LEU A 40 13.89 -8.02 1.53
N ASN A 41 14.67 -9.06 1.24
CA ASN A 41 15.77 -9.02 0.26
C ASN A 41 16.71 -7.81 0.43
N GLY A 42 17.00 -7.43 1.68
CA GLY A 42 17.86 -6.29 2.02
C GLY A 42 17.15 -4.92 2.05
N VAL A 43 15.91 -4.83 1.60
CA VAL A 43 15.13 -3.58 1.62
C VAL A 43 14.37 -3.45 2.94
N VAL A 44 14.70 -2.44 3.73
CA VAL A 44 14.23 -2.27 5.11
C VAL A 44 12.82 -1.67 5.15
N VAL A 45 11.98 -2.16 6.06
CA VAL A 45 10.70 -1.54 6.45
C VAL A 45 10.94 -0.62 7.63
N TYR A 46 10.49 0.62 7.54
CA TYR A 46 10.64 1.63 8.59
C TYR A 46 9.31 1.97 9.26
N TYR A 47 9.36 2.31 10.54
CA TYR A 47 8.21 2.81 11.28
C TYR A 47 7.85 4.24 10.87
N ASN A 48 6.58 4.48 10.50
CA ASN A 48 6.10 5.80 10.08
C ASN A 48 5.48 6.65 11.20
N GLY A 49 5.06 6.02 12.30
CA GLY A 49 4.44 6.69 13.44
C GLY A 49 2.93 6.84 13.30
N ALA A 50 2.46 7.59 12.32
CA ALA A 50 1.04 7.85 12.08
C ALA A 50 0.70 7.74 10.60
N VAL A 51 -0.56 7.49 10.26
CA VAL A 51 -1.00 7.24 8.87
C VAL A 51 -0.61 8.38 7.93
N ASP A 52 -0.87 9.64 8.34
CA ASP A 52 -0.59 10.85 7.55
C ASP A 52 0.76 11.50 7.89
N HIS A 53 1.64 10.82 8.65
CA HIS A 53 2.97 11.37 8.94
C HIS A 53 3.83 11.38 7.68
N THR A 54 4.62 12.45 7.50
CA THR A 54 5.52 12.62 6.36
C THR A 54 6.91 13.03 6.85
N ALA A 55 7.94 12.27 6.48
CA ALA A 55 9.34 12.53 6.82
C ALA A 55 10.17 12.99 5.62
N GLY A 56 9.55 13.81 4.74
CA GLY A 56 10.19 14.29 3.52
C GLY A 56 10.12 13.29 2.35
N ARG A 57 10.66 13.70 1.21
CA ARG A 57 10.66 12.88 -0.01
C ARG A 57 11.94 12.08 -0.13
N ASN A 58 11.81 10.83 -0.54
CA ASN A 58 12.91 9.96 -0.93
C ASN A 58 13.07 9.98 -2.45
N THR A 59 14.26 10.31 -2.91
CA THR A 59 14.67 10.27 -4.32
C THR A 59 15.95 9.48 -4.46
N SER A 60 16.08 8.71 -5.53
CA SER A 60 17.31 8.01 -5.85
C SER A 60 18.42 8.97 -6.33
N PRO A 61 19.70 8.52 -6.41
CA PRO A 61 20.80 9.35 -6.92
C PRO A 61 20.60 9.87 -8.35
N ASP A 62 19.80 9.19 -9.16
CA ASP A 62 19.44 9.58 -10.53
C ASP A 62 18.08 10.31 -10.61
N ASN A 63 17.65 10.93 -9.50
CA ASN A 63 16.44 11.74 -9.35
C ASN A 63 15.11 11.00 -9.59
N TYR A 64 15.08 9.67 -9.52
CA TYR A 64 13.82 8.94 -9.54
C TYR A 64 13.07 9.17 -8.22
N ASN A 65 11.80 9.58 -8.32
CA ASN A 65 10.94 9.79 -7.16
C ASN A 65 10.53 8.44 -6.55
N ILE A 66 11.17 8.04 -5.46
CA ILE A 66 10.81 6.80 -4.74
C ILE A 66 9.53 7.00 -3.93
N GLY A 67 9.32 8.17 -3.31
CA GLY A 67 8.09 8.44 -2.58
C GLY A 67 8.28 9.31 -1.34
N ILE A 68 7.27 9.35 -0.48
CA ILE A 68 7.33 10.05 0.82
C ILE A 68 7.79 9.05 1.88
N ARG A 69 8.90 9.36 2.57
CA ARG A 69 9.40 8.58 3.71
C ARG A 69 8.35 8.62 4.84
N TYR A 70 8.03 7.64 5.40
CA TYR A 70 8.09 6.19 5.44
C TYR A 70 6.70 5.62 5.07
N GLN A 71 6.12 6.09 3.98
CA GLN A 71 4.81 5.67 3.50
C GLN A 71 4.87 4.32 2.77
N CYS A 72 3.73 3.63 2.65
CA CYS A 72 3.63 2.33 1.99
C CYS A 72 4.10 2.37 0.53
N VAL A 73 3.75 3.43 -0.21
CA VAL A 73 4.18 3.63 -1.61
C VAL A 73 5.70 3.75 -1.72
N GLU A 74 6.34 4.45 -0.78
CA GLU A 74 7.79 4.58 -0.75
C GLU A 74 8.48 3.23 -0.60
N PHE A 75 7.99 2.38 0.31
CA PHE A 75 8.55 1.05 0.53
C PHE A 75 8.46 0.17 -0.71
N VAL A 76 7.29 0.04 -1.33
CA VAL A 76 7.12 -0.84 -2.49
C VAL A 76 7.93 -0.35 -3.69
N LYS A 77 8.01 0.98 -3.90
CA LYS A 77 8.83 1.54 -4.98
C LYS A 77 10.31 1.40 -4.71
N ARG A 78 10.75 1.53 -3.46
CA ARG A 78 12.13 1.30 -3.04
C ARG A 78 12.51 -0.17 -3.23
N TYR A 79 11.60 -1.11 -2.90
CA TYR A 79 11.78 -2.53 -3.15
C TYR A 79 11.96 -2.84 -4.64
N TYR A 80 11.10 -2.30 -5.48
CA TYR A 80 11.22 -2.48 -6.94
C TYR A 80 12.48 -1.84 -7.49
N TYR A 81 12.86 -0.66 -7.00
CA TYR A 81 14.07 0.04 -7.44
C TYR A 81 15.36 -0.65 -7.01
N GLU A 82 15.50 -0.95 -5.71
CA GLU A 82 16.75 -1.46 -5.12
C GLU A 82 16.97 -2.95 -5.41
N TYR A 83 15.92 -3.76 -5.28
CA TYR A 83 16.04 -5.22 -5.42
C TYR A 83 15.68 -5.72 -6.81
N LEU A 84 14.58 -5.27 -7.39
CA LEU A 84 14.13 -5.73 -8.72
C LEU A 84 14.71 -4.89 -9.87
N HIS A 85 15.47 -3.82 -9.58
CA HIS A 85 16.06 -2.90 -10.56
C HIS A 85 15.04 -2.32 -11.55
N HIS A 86 13.81 -2.11 -11.06
CA HIS A 86 12.69 -1.62 -11.85
C HIS A 86 12.27 -0.21 -11.44
N LYS A 87 12.14 0.69 -12.41
CA LYS A 87 11.57 2.02 -12.26
C LYS A 87 10.19 2.06 -12.90
N MET A 88 9.18 2.48 -12.14
CA MET A 88 7.85 2.69 -12.68
C MET A 88 7.83 3.98 -13.51
N PRO A 89 7.32 3.96 -14.76
CA PRO A 89 7.29 5.15 -15.63
C PRO A 89 6.57 6.34 -14.98
N ASP A 90 5.38 6.12 -14.38
CA ASP A 90 4.74 7.12 -13.53
C ASP A 90 5.19 6.93 -12.08
N SER A 91 6.07 7.81 -11.62
CA SER A 91 6.64 7.74 -10.28
C SER A 91 5.80 8.45 -9.22
N TYR A 92 4.61 8.96 -9.55
CA TYR A 92 3.69 9.65 -8.66
C TYR A 92 2.41 8.85 -8.40
N GLY A 93 1.56 9.37 -7.52
CA GLY A 93 0.26 8.80 -7.16
C GLY A 93 0.21 8.23 -5.74
N HIS A 94 -1.02 7.95 -5.31
CA HIS A 94 -1.32 7.28 -4.06
C HIS A 94 -1.36 5.75 -4.26
N ALA A 95 -1.44 5.00 -3.18
CA ALA A 95 -1.49 3.54 -3.24
C ALA A 95 -2.63 3.01 -4.14
N LYS A 96 -3.83 3.60 -4.05
CA LYS A 96 -4.98 3.24 -4.89
C LYS A 96 -4.73 3.44 -6.40
N ASP A 97 -3.84 4.37 -6.76
CA ASP A 97 -3.55 4.70 -8.17
C ASP A 97 -2.59 3.68 -8.83
N PHE A 98 -2.16 2.67 -8.06
CA PHE A 98 -1.36 1.57 -8.60
C PHE A 98 -2.21 0.54 -9.33
N PHE A 99 -3.49 0.45 -9.04
CA PHE A 99 -4.43 -0.44 -9.71
C PHE A 99 -5.40 0.38 -10.58
N ASN A 100 -5.62 -0.07 -11.81
CA ASN A 100 -6.61 0.53 -12.71
C ASN A 100 -7.66 -0.54 -13.08
N GLU A 101 -8.90 -0.33 -12.65
CA GLU A 101 -10.01 -1.26 -12.91
C GLU A 101 -10.37 -1.40 -14.39
N GLU A 102 -9.96 -0.47 -15.25
CA GLU A 102 -10.20 -0.51 -16.69
C GLU A 102 -9.24 -1.47 -17.42
N ILE A 103 -8.10 -1.81 -16.80
CA ILE A 103 -7.13 -2.74 -17.40
C ILE A 103 -7.66 -4.18 -17.24
N PRO A 104 -7.76 -4.97 -18.32
CA PRO A 104 -8.11 -6.37 -18.26
C PRO A 104 -7.12 -7.18 -17.39
N ASP A 105 -7.62 -8.30 -16.84
CA ASP A 105 -6.78 -9.22 -16.05
C ASP A 105 -5.64 -9.81 -16.88
N GLY A 106 -4.41 -9.69 -16.38
CA GLY A 106 -3.21 -10.17 -17.07
C GLY A 106 -2.61 -9.22 -18.10
N GLU A 107 -3.13 -8.00 -18.22
CA GLU A 107 -2.63 -7.00 -19.17
C GLU A 107 -1.65 -6.02 -18.52
N LEU A 108 -0.90 -5.30 -19.36
CA LEU A 108 0.13 -4.35 -18.93
C LEU A 108 -0.49 -3.08 -18.34
N ASN A 109 -0.14 -2.77 -17.11
CA ASN A 109 -0.32 -1.45 -16.52
C ASN A 109 0.87 -0.56 -16.91
N GLU A 110 0.70 0.23 -17.99
CA GLU A 110 1.76 1.08 -18.57
C GLU A 110 2.33 2.09 -17.58
N LYS A 111 1.50 2.65 -16.66
CA LYS A 111 1.98 3.60 -15.64
C LYS A 111 3.00 2.98 -14.69
N ARG A 112 2.90 1.68 -14.46
CA ARG A 112 3.79 0.94 -13.56
C ARG A 112 4.80 0.08 -14.32
N ASN A 113 4.55 -0.19 -15.61
CA ASN A 113 5.27 -1.15 -16.45
C ASN A 113 5.32 -2.52 -15.76
N LEU A 114 4.15 -2.97 -15.31
CA LEU A 114 3.92 -4.22 -14.59
C LEU A 114 2.65 -4.87 -15.15
N ILE A 115 2.60 -6.20 -15.19
CA ILE A 115 1.38 -6.93 -15.53
C ILE A 115 0.42 -6.87 -14.33
N GLN A 116 -0.82 -6.46 -14.57
CA GLN A 116 -1.83 -6.32 -13.53
C GLN A 116 -2.78 -7.52 -13.51
N TYR A 117 -2.97 -8.11 -12.34
CA TYR A 117 -3.90 -9.21 -12.10
C TYR A 117 -4.97 -8.80 -11.09
N ARG A 118 -6.21 -9.23 -11.33
CA ARG A 118 -7.34 -9.01 -10.43
C ARG A 118 -7.37 -10.04 -9.30
N ASN A 119 -7.80 -9.64 -8.12
CA ASN A 119 -8.09 -10.58 -7.04
C ASN A 119 -9.31 -11.43 -7.43
N GLY A 120 -9.11 -12.73 -7.63
CA GLY A 120 -10.09 -13.66 -8.22
C GLY A 120 -9.86 -13.93 -9.72
N GLY A 121 -8.83 -13.32 -10.33
CA GLY A 121 -8.43 -13.54 -11.71
C GLY A 121 -7.63 -14.83 -11.94
N ALA A 122 -7.17 -15.04 -13.18
CA ALA A 122 -6.55 -16.30 -13.61
C ALA A 122 -5.22 -16.61 -12.93
N ALA A 123 -4.39 -15.59 -12.66
CA ALA A 123 -3.06 -15.79 -12.12
C ALA A 123 -3.09 -16.00 -10.60
N ARG A 124 -2.22 -16.86 -10.11
CA ARG A 124 -1.95 -16.99 -8.68
C ARG A 124 -0.92 -15.95 -8.26
N PRO A 125 -1.04 -15.31 -7.04
CA PRO A 125 0.01 -14.44 -6.53
C PRO A 125 1.30 -15.23 -6.30
N VAL A 126 2.44 -14.57 -6.52
CA VAL A 126 3.79 -15.13 -6.29
C VAL A 126 4.61 -14.13 -5.48
N ALA A 127 5.77 -14.57 -4.98
CA ALA A 127 6.72 -13.67 -4.33
C ALA A 127 7.08 -12.48 -5.24
N ASP A 128 7.34 -11.34 -4.63
CA ASP A 128 7.67 -10.06 -5.27
C ASP A 128 6.49 -9.34 -5.96
N ASP A 129 5.29 -9.94 -6.02
CA ASP A 129 4.09 -9.22 -6.48
C ASP A 129 3.79 -8.03 -5.57
N LEU A 130 3.40 -6.90 -6.18
CA LEU A 130 2.92 -5.72 -5.49
C LEU A 130 1.40 -5.82 -5.30
N VAL A 131 0.94 -6.02 -4.08
CA VAL A 131 -0.48 -6.11 -3.73
C VAL A 131 -1.07 -4.71 -3.52
N VAL A 132 -2.26 -4.47 -4.07
CA VAL A 132 -2.98 -3.19 -3.96
C VAL A 132 -4.29 -3.39 -3.21
N PHE A 133 -4.50 -2.56 -2.18
CA PHE A 133 -5.70 -2.54 -1.36
C PHE A 133 -6.56 -1.31 -1.65
N ALA A 134 -7.87 -1.51 -1.68
CA ALA A 134 -8.86 -0.45 -1.79
C ALA A 134 -8.75 0.57 -0.63
N PRO A 135 -9.13 1.83 -0.88
CA PRO A 135 -9.30 2.83 0.16
C PRO A 135 -10.28 2.41 1.25
N THR A 136 -10.15 3.03 2.41
CA THR A 136 -11.11 2.92 3.52
C THR A 136 -11.49 4.31 4.02
N VAL A 137 -12.51 4.36 4.90
CA VAL A 137 -12.88 5.62 5.59
C VAL A 137 -11.70 6.22 6.37
N PHE A 138 -10.84 5.37 6.95
CA PHE A 138 -9.67 5.82 7.73
C PHE A 138 -8.40 6.00 6.88
N ASN A 139 -8.38 5.49 5.65
CA ASN A 139 -7.28 5.68 4.71
C ASN A 139 -7.82 5.81 3.28
N SER A 140 -8.11 7.03 2.87
CA SER A 140 -8.63 7.36 1.54
C SER A 140 -7.61 7.20 0.40
N TYR A 141 -6.34 6.96 0.74
CA TYR A 141 -5.25 6.76 -0.21
C TYR A 141 -5.09 5.30 -0.67
N GLY A 142 -5.75 4.35 0.03
CA GLY A 142 -5.52 2.92 -0.16
C GLY A 142 -4.24 2.46 0.53
N HIS A 143 -3.80 1.23 0.19
CA HIS A 143 -2.56 0.67 0.73
C HIS A 143 -1.89 -0.23 -0.30
N VAL A 144 -0.57 -0.39 -0.18
CA VAL A 144 0.24 -1.29 -1.03
C VAL A 144 1.25 -2.05 -0.18
N ALA A 145 1.53 -3.27 -0.60
CA ALA A 145 2.45 -4.19 0.07
C ALA A 145 3.18 -5.05 -0.96
N ILE A 146 4.21 -5.78 -0.54
CA ILE A 146 4.91 -6.78 -1.36
C ILE A 146 4.56 -8.18 -0.85
N VAL A 147 4.31 -9.13 -1.74
CA VAL A 147 4.21 -10.55 -1.39
C VAL A 147 5.60 -11.04 -0.98
N SER A 148 5.77 -11.37 0.30
CA SER A 148 7.04 -11.88 0.84
C SER A 148 7.18 -13.40 0.71
N GLY A 149 6.06 -14.11 0.56
CA GLY A 149 6.04 -15.55 0.38
C GLY A 149 4.66 -16.10 0.09
N VAL A 150 4.64 -17.24 -0.58
CA VAL A 150 3.39 -17.95 -0.94
C VAL A 150 3.58 -19.42 -0.64
N THR A 151 2.62 -20.00 0.08
CA THR A 151 2.49 -21.45 0.30
C THR A 151 1.28 -21.96 -0.47
N GLU A 152 0.95 -23.24 -0.37
CA GLU A 152 -0.22 -23.81 -1.06
C GLU A 152 -1.51 -23.05 -0.74
N ASN A 153 -1.71 -22.64 0.54
CA ASN A 153 -2.97 -22.10 1.04
C ASN A 153 -2.88 -20.68 1.62
N GLU A 154 -1.67 -20.09 1.66
CA GLU A 154 -1.44 -18.77 2.26
C GLU A 154 -0.55 -17.90 1.40
N VAL A 155 -0.79 -16.60 1.45
CA VAL A 155 0.13 -15.55 1.05
C VAL A 155 0.56 -14.75 2.26
N GLU A 156 1.85 -14.49 2.41
CA GLU A 156 2.38 -13.52 3.35
C GLU A 156 2.78 -12.26 2.59
N ILE A 157 2.36 -11.12 3.13
CA ILE A 157 2.79 -9.80 2.64
C ILE A 157 3.75 -9.16 3.64
N ILE A 158 4.63 -8.29 3.13
CA ILE A 158 5.41 -7.34 3.90
C ILE A 158 5.02 -5.92 3.50
N GLN A 159 4.86 -5.04 4.49
CA GLN A 159 4.26 -3.73 4.31
C GLN A 159 4.87 -2.67 5.23
N GLN A 160 4.78 -1.42 4.82
CA GLN A 160 5.19 -0.25 5.58
C GLN A 160 3.99 0.66 5.83
N ASN A 161 3.91 1.26 7.00
CA ASN A 161 2.81 2.12 7.42
C ASN A 161 1.40 1.47 7.34
N PRO A 162 1.18 0.26 7.89
CA PRO A 162 -0.16 -0.33 7.98
C PRO A 162 -1.06 0.34 9.05
N GLY A 163 -0.55 1.38 9.69
CA GLY A 163 -1.10 2.06 10.84
C GLY A 163 -0.22 1.87 12.08
N PRO A 164 -0.44 2.66 13.16
CA PRO A 164 0.48 2.75 14.30
C PRO A 164 0.65 1.42 15.07
N PHE A 165 -0.32 0.53 15.02
CA PHE A 165 -0.30 -0.79 15.67
C PHE A 165 -0.28 -1.97 14.68
N GLY A 166 -0.22 -1.67 13.38
CA GLY A 166 -0.15 -2.69 12.34
C GLY A 166 1.22 -3.39 12.33
N LYS A 167 1.23 -4.63 11.89
CA LYS A 167 2.45 -5.44 11.78
C LYS A 167 3.09 -5.24 10.40
N SER A 168 4.42 -5.36 10.34
CA SER A 168 5.17 -5.35 9.08
C SER A 168 4.81 -6.54 8.18
N ARG A 169 4.40 -7.67 8.77
CA ARG A 169 3.95 -8.86 8.02
C ARG A 169 2.55 -9.26 8.40
N GLU A 170 1.80 -9.70 7.39
CA GLU A 170 0.44 -10.20 7.54
C GLU A 170 0.20 -11.37 6.59
N LYS A 171 -0.58 -12.35 7.02
CA LYS A 171 -0.91 -13.55 6.24
C LYS A 171 -2.38 -13.57 5.90
N PHE A 172 -2.68 -14.00 4.68
CA PHE A 172 -4.03 -14.20 4.18
C PHE A 172 -4.15 -15.58 3.56
N SER A 173 -5.31 -16.20 3.65
CA SER A 173 -5.61 -17.43 2.92
C SER A 173 -5.68 -17.15 1.42
N ILE A 174 -5.24 -18.11 0.61
CA ILE A 174 -5.46 -18.13 -0.83
C ILE A 174 -6.50 -19.22 -1.12
N VAL A 175 -7.52 -18.87 -1.87
CA VAL A 175 -8.56 -19.81 -2.29
C VAL A 175 -8.62 -19.89 -3.81
N LYS A 176 -8.78 -21.10 -4.32
CA LYS A 176 -9.06 -21.33 -5.75
C LYS A 176 -10.55 -21.17 -5.97
N THR A 177 -10.92 -20.32 -6.91
CA THR A 177 -12.32 -20.08 -7.34
C THR A 177 -12.54 -20.68 -8.72
N THR A 178 -13.76 -20.62 -9.23
CA THR A 178 -14.10 -21.04 -10.61
C THR A 178 -13.35 -20.21 -11.66
N ASN A 179 -13.03 -18.95 -11.35
CA ASN A 179 -12.41 -18.00 -12.29
C ASN A 179 -10.90 -17.85 -12.10
N GLY A 180 -10.33 -18.45 -11.03
CA GLY A 180 -8.90 -18.35 -10.77
C GLY A 180 -8.55 -18.33 -9.28
N TRP A 181 -7.72 -17.37 -8.85
CA TRP A 181 -7.17 -17.32 -7.50
C TRP A 181 -7.58 -16.06 -6.75
N LYS A 182 -8.05 -16.22 -5.52
CA LYS A 182 -8.43 -15.10 -4.64
C LYS A 182 -7.60 -15.14 -3.37
N ILE A 183 -6.99 -14.00 -3.01
CA ILE A 183 -6.53 -13.74 -1.65
C ILE A 183 -7.77 -13.37 -0.85
N ASP A 184 -8.03 -14.07 0.27
CA ASP A 184 -9.25 -13.91 1.08
C ASP A 184 -9.20 -12.65 1.94
N ASN A 185 -9.30 -11.53 1.25
CA ASN A 185 -9.47 -10.20 1.83
C ASN A 185 -10.19 -9.31 0.81
N ASP A 186 -11.38 -8.85 1.15
CA ASP A 186 -12.24 -8.08 0.23
C ASP A 186 -11.72 -6.68 -0.09
N ARG A 187 -10.69 -6.21 0.62
CA ARG A 187 -10.01 -4.94 0.30
C ARG A 187 -8.94 -5.09 -0.76
N ILE A 188 -8.47 -6.31 -1.06
CA ILE A 188 -7.45 -6.53 -2.09
C ILE A 188 -8.10 -6.42 -3.46
N LEU A 189 -7.68 -5.42 -4.23
CA LEU A 189 -8.10 -5.23 -5.62
C LEU A 189 -7.42 -6.23 -6.55
N GLY A 190 -6.15 -6.49 -6.30
CA GLY A 190 -5.31 -7.38 -7.10
C GLY A 190 -3.83 -7.14 -6.83
N TRP A 191 -3.00 -7.56 -7.76
CA TRP A 191 -1.54 -7.42 -7.68
C TRP A 191 -0.92 -7.08 -9.03
N LEU A 192 0.25 -6.49 -8.95
CA LEU A 192 1.06 -6.17 -10.12
C LEU A 192 2.36 -6.96 -10.08
N ARG A 193 2.78 -7.48 -11.22
CA ARG A 193 3.96 -8.34 -11.38
C ARG A 193 4.90 -7.79 -12.44
N LEU A 194 6.19 -7.86 -12.17
CA LEU A 194 7.19 -7.60 -13.17
C LEU A 194 7.09 -8.71 -14.25
N ALA A 195 6.95 -8.31 -15.52
CA ALA A 195 7.03 -9.27 -16.61
C ALA A 195 8.37 -10.00 -16.55
N GLU A 196 8.38 -11.31 -16.79
CA GLU A 196 9.59 -12.11 -16.79
C GLU A 196 10.65 -11.48 -17.70
N ARG A 197 11.89 -11.48 -17.23
CA ARG A 197 13.07 -10.97 -17.95
C ARG A 197 13.52 -11.95 -19.00
#